data_bf3e3e3a74da734ab0126147c2cc8325
#
_entry.id   bf3e3e3a74da734ab0126147c2cc8325
#
_cell.length_a   1.000
_cell.length_b   1.000
_cell.length_c   1.000
_cell.angle_alpha   90.00
_cell.angle_beta   90.00
_cell.angle_gamma   90.00
#
_symmetry.space_group_name_H-M   'P 1'
#
loop_
_entity.id
_entity.type
_entity.pdbx_description
1 polymer ?
#
loop_
_entity_poly.entity_id
_entity_poly.type
_entity_poly.pdbx_seq_one_letter_code
_entity_poly.pdbx_strand_id
1 'polypeptide(L)'
;MKTKTLHQSVKLPASPHDVYEALMDSKKHAAFTGAAAKISPKKGGKFSTFDDYATGENLELVPDKKIVQSWRAADWPKGQYSVATFELKPAGKGTQLDFTQTDIPEEVYDDIAQGWVDWYWDKLKAYFK
;
A
#
# COMPACT_ATOMS: atom_id res chain seq x y z
N MET A 1 -4.65 20.91 -11.28
CA MET A 1 -4.84 19.47 -11.57
C MET A 1 -5.99 18.92 -10.75
N LYS A 2 -6.90 18.19 -11.37
CA LYS A 2 -7.98 17.55 -10.64
C LYS A 2 -7.50 16.22 -10.05
N THR A 3 -7.91 15.94 -8.83
CA THR A 3 -7.58 14.70 -8.15
C THR A 3 -8.83 13.99 -7.65
N LYS A 4 -8.69 12.71 -7.35
CA LYS A 4 -9.76 11.88 -6.81
C LYS A 4 -9.30 11.11 -5.58
N THR A 5 -10.26 10.68 -4.78
CA THR A 5 -10.02 9.83 -3.62
C THR A 5 -10.52 8.42 -3.89
N LEU A 6 -9.67 7.44 -3.58
CA LEU A 6 -9.96 6.01 -3.74
C LEU A 6 -10.23 5.38 -2.38
N HIS A 7 -11.28 4.57 -2.30
CA HIS A 7 -11.57 3.72 -1.14
C HIS A 7 -11.72 2.28 -1.57
N GLN A 8 -11.02 1.37 -0.89
CA GLN A 8 -11.15 -0.07 -1.13
C GLN A 8 -11.09 -0.79 0.20
N SER A 9 -11.78 -1.90 0.32
CA SER A 9 -11.74 -2.77 1.49
C SER A 9 -11.51 -4.19 1.05
N VAL A 10 -10.66 -4.91 1.80
CA VAL A 10 -10.35 -6.29 1.48
C VAL A 10 -10.22 -7.09 2.78
N LYS A 11 -10.65 -8.36 2.75
CA LYS A 11 -10.47 -9.28 3.87
C LYS A 11 -9.33 -10.23 3.54
N LEU A 12 -8.42 -10.39 4.50
CA LEU A 12 -7.24 -11.22 4.33
C LEU A 12 -7.20 -12.31 5.39
N PRO A 13 -6.78 -13.54 5.03
CA PRO A 13 -6.76 -14.68 5.98
C PRO A 13 -5.49 -14.70 6.82
N ALA A 14 -5.12 -13.57 7.40
CA ALA A 14 -3.92 -13.42 8.23
C ALA A 14 -4.17 -12.37 9.29
N SER A 15 -3.42 -12.43 10.39
CA SER A 15 -3.56 -11.47 11.49
C SER A 15 -3.14 -10.06 11.05
N PRO A 16 -3.61 -9.01 11.74
CA PRO A 16 -3.15 -7.65 11.45
C PRO A 16 -1.64 -7.51 11.52
N HIS A 17 -0.99 -8.20 12.45
CA HIS A 17 0.47 -8.20 12.55
C HIS A 17 1.12 -8.75 11.27
N ASP A 18 0.64 -9.89 10.79
CA ASP A 18 1.21 -10.51 9.58
C ASP A 18 0.99 -9.63 8.35
N VAL A 19 -0.19 -8.99 8.24
CA VAL A 19 -0.48 -8.07 7.14
C VAL A 19 0.42 -6.84 7.22
N TYR A 20 0.58 -6.26 8.39
CA TYR A 20 1.45 -5.11 8.61
C TYR A 20 2.89 -5.44 8.19
N GLU A 21 3.40 -6.58 8.63
CA GLU A 21 4.75 -7.03 8.28
C GLU A 21 4.93 -7.23 6.77
N ALA A 22 3.92 -7.82 6.11
CA ALA A 22 4.00 -8.01 4.65
C ALA A 22 4.08 -6.68 3.91
N LEU A 23 3.40 -5.65 4.41
CA LEU A 23 3.41 -4.33 3.78
C LEU A 23 4.68 -3.53 4.10
N MET A 24 5.30 -3.75 5.26
CA MET A 24 6.40 -2.93 5.75
C MET A 24 7.79 -3.60 5.71
N ASP A 25 7.85 -4.91 5.54
CA ASP A 25 9.12 -5.63 5.45
C ASP A 25 9.50 -5.78 3.99
N SER A 26 10.69 -5.32 3.61
CA SER A 26 11.14 -5.35 2.21
C SER A 26 11.12 -6.74 1.60
N LYS A 27 11.56 -7.76 2.34
CA LYS A 27 11.61 -9.13 1.84
C LYS A 27 10.22 -9.72 1.65
N LYS A 28 9.33 -9.50 2.63
CA LYS A 28 7.96 -10.01 2.55
C LYS A 28 7.17 -9.31 1.46
N HIS A 29 7.35 -8.00 1.33
CA HIS A 29 6.70 -7.24 0.27
C HIS A 29 7.14 -7.75 -1.11
N ALA A 30 8.44 -7.95 -1.31
CA ALA A 30 8.96 -8.50 -2.55
C ALA A 30 8.44 -9.92 -2.80
N ALA A 31 8.28 -10.71 -1.74
CA ALA A 31 7.81 -12.08 -1.87
C ALA A 31 6.37 -12.14 -2.37
N PHE A 32 5.47 -11.29 -1.86
CA PHE A 32 4.08 -11.38 -2.30
C PHE A 32 3.83 -10.65 -3.63
N THR A 33 4.59 -9.61 -3.93
CA THR A 33 4.40 -8.87 -5.20
C THR A 33 5.19 -9.48 -6.36
N GLY A 34 6.29 -10.16 -6.07
CA GLY A 34 7.18 -10.68 -7.11
C GLY A 34 8.11 -9.61 -7.69
N ALA A 35 8.21 -8.43 -7.07
CA ALA A 35 9.03 -7.33 -7.54
C ALA A 35 9.90 -6.77 -6.42
N ALA A 36 11.03 -6.16 -6.78
CA ALA A 36 11.96 -5.62 -5.78
C ALA A 36 11.32 -4.51 -4.94
N ALA A 37 11.62 -4.51 -3.65
CA ALA A 37 11.13 -3.52 -2.71
C ALA A 37 12.23 -3.12 -1.73
N LYS A 38 12.28 -1.83 -1.43
CA LYS A 38 13.16 -1.27 -0.39
C LYS A 38 12.29 -0.40 0.49
N ILE A 39 12.07 -0.84 1.72
CA ILE A 39 11.15 -0.16 2.63
C ILE A 39 11.84 0.09 3.96
N SER A 40 11.91 1.35 4.38
CA SER A 40 12.34 1.68 5.74
C SER A 40 11.13 1.53 6.66
N PRO A 41 11.18 0.69 7.70
CA PRO A 41 10.03 0.47 8.57
C PRO A 41 9.89 1.51 9.68
N LYS A 42 10.30 2.74 9.41
CA LYS A 42 10.30 3.83 10.40
C LYS A 42 9.51 5.03 9.89
N LYS A 43 8.92 5.78 10.82
CA LYS A 43 8.29 7.06 10.49
C LYS A 43 9.34 7.98 9.85
N GLY A 44 8.99 8.64 8.76
CA GLY A 44 9.91 9.48 8.01
C GLY A 44 10.84 8.70 7.08
N GLY A 45 10.82 7.36 7.15
CA GLY A 45 11.62 6.54 6.28
C GLY A 45 11.05 6.49 4.87
N LYS A 46 11.92 6.27 3.88
CA LYS A 46 11.53 6.22 2.48
C LYS A 46 11.26 4.80 2.04
N PHE A 47 10.42 4.66 1.02
CA PHE A 47 10.17 3.35 0.41
C PHE A 47 10.23 3.46 -1.11
N SER A 48 10.55 2.33 -1.74
CA SER A 48 10.51 2.15 -3.17
C SER A 48 10.03 0.73 -3.43
N THR A 49 9.00 0.57 -4.24
CA THR A 49 8.42 -0.74 -4.55
C THR A 49 8.28 -0.91 -6.05
N PHE A 50 8.10 -2.18 -6.49
CA PHE A 50 7.96 -2.51 -7.92
C PHE A 50 9.09 -1.93 -8.75
N ASP A 51 10.34 -2.20 -8.33
CA ASP A 51 11.55 -1.76 -9.07
C ASP A 51 11.55 -0.24 -9.29
N ASP A 52 11.25 0.54 -8.23
CA ASP A 52 11.21 2.00 -8.23
C ASP A 52 10.01 2.61 -8.97
N TYR A 53 9.01 1.81 -9.32
CA TYR A 53 7.79 2.35 -9.91
C TYR A 53 7.01 3.21 -8.92
N ALA A 54 6.90 2.77 -7.68
CA ALA A 54 6.19 3.50 -6.62
C ALA A 54 7.17 3.92 -5.53
N THR A 55 7.14 5.19 -5.16
CA THR A 55 8.05 5.75 -4.13
C THR A 55 7.31 6.69 -3.20
N GLY A 56 7.88 6.92 -2.01
CA GLY A 56 7.32 7.84 -1.05
C GLY A 56 7.98 7.75 0.32
N GLU A 57 7.29 8.27 1.34
CA GLU A 57 7.75 8.26 2.73
C GLU A 57 6.64 7.81 3.65
N ASN A 58 7.02 7.19 4.76
CA ASN A 58 6.09 6.86 5.83
C ASN A 58 5.77 8.13 6.63
N LEU A 59 4.52 8.56 6.60
CA LEU A 59 4.07 9.75 7.31
C LEU A 59 3.63 9.43 8.73
N GLU A 60 2.99 8.28 8.91
CA GLU A 60 2.53 7.81 10.21
C GLU A 60 2.54 6.28 10.23
N LEU A 61 3.00 5.70 11.32
CA LEU A 61 3.01 4.24 11.50
C LEU A 61 2.48 3.91 12.88
N VAL A 62 1.42 3.11 12.93
CA VAL A 62 0.90 2.51 14.18
C VAL A 62 1.02 1.00 13.98
N PRO A 63 1.98 0.34 14.63
CA PRO A 63 2.23 -1.09 14.40
C PRO A 63 0.96 -1.93 14.48
N ASP A 64 0.76 -2.77 13.47
CA ASP A 64 -0.37 -3.71 13.35
C ASP A 64 -1.74 -3.03 13.20
N LYS A 65 -1.79 -1.70 13.06
CA LYS A 65 -3.06 -0.96 12.98
C LYS A 65 -3.17 0.00 11.81
N LYS A 66 -2.10 0.75 11.49
CA LYS A 66 -2.22 1.83 10.50
C LYS A 66 -0.89 2.16 9.85
N ILE A 67 -0.93 2.39 8.56
CA ILE A 67 0.20 2.88 7.78
C ILE A 67 -0.28 4.06 6.94
N VAL A 68 0.39 5.21 7.04
CA VAL A 68 0.11 6.37 6.18
C VAL A 68 1.37 6.73 5.44
N GLN A 69 1.28 6.81 4.12
CA GLN A 69 2.44 7.06 3.26
C GLN A 69 2.13 8.14 2.22
N SER A 70 3.11 8.98 1.91
CA SER A 70 3.06 9.70 0.65
C SER A 70 3.40 8.68 -0.44
N TRP A 71 2.78 8.80 -1.61
CA TRP A 71 2.92 7.78 -2.64
C TRP A 71 2.82 8.42 -4.03
N ARG A 72 3.74 8.07 -4.93
CA ARG A 72 3.65 8.48 -6.32
C ARG A 72 4.15 7.37 -7.23
N ALA A 73 3.60 7.33 -8.43
CA ALA A 73 4.10 6.45 -9.48
C ALA A 73 5.17 7.19 -10.29
N ALA A 74 6.09 6.43 -10.84
CA ALA A 74 7.24 7.00 -11.57
C ALA A 74 6.84 7.86 -12.76
N ASP A 75 5.70 7.58 -13.39
CA ASP A 75 5.21 8.31 -14.55
C ASP A 75 4.31 9.52 -14.21
N TRP A 76 4.17 9.84 -12.92
CA TRP A 76 3.44 11.04 -12.50
C TRP A 76 4.32 12.28 -12.65
N PRO A 77 3.72 13.47 -12.79
CA PRO A 77 4.49 14.71 -12.82
C PRO A 77 5.37 14.82 -11.56
N LYS A 78 6.58 15.35 -11.73
CA LYS A 78 7.54 15.51 -10.64
C LYS A 78 6.91 16.33 -9.52
N GLY A 79 7.04 15.82 -8.27
CA GLY A 79 6.48 16.49 -7.09
C GLY A 79 5.01 16.20 -6.83
N GLN A 80 4.34 15.45 -7.71
CA GLN A 80 2.94 15.08 -7.51
C GLN A 80 2.87 13.84 -6.64
N TYR A 81 2.31 13.98 -5.43
CA TYR A 81 2.16 12.88 -4.47
C TYR A 81 0.71 12.71 -4.05
N SER A 82 0.33 11.46 -3.81
CA SER A 82 -0.92 11.12 -3.14
C SER A 82 -0.63 10.74 -1.69
N VAL A 83 -1.66 10.51 -0.90
CA VAL A 83 -1.53 9.99 0.46
C VAL A 83 -2.29 8.67 0.52
N ALA A 84 -1.55 7.60 0.80
CA ALA A 84 -2.11 6.24 0.91
C ALA A 84 -2.18 5.85 2.38
N THR A 85 -3.38 5.46 2.83
CA THR A 85 -3.64 5.05 4.21
C THR A 85 -4.15 3.63 4.24
N PHE A 86 -3.47 2.77 5.01
CA PHE A 86 -3.86 1.38 5.22
C PHE A 86 -4.30 1.25 6.68
N GLU A 87 -5.55 0.90 6.91
CA GLU A 87 -6.07 0.65 8.26
C GLU A 87 -6.36 -0.84 8.42
N LEU A 88 -5.84 -1.45 9.48
CA LEU A 88 -5.92 -2.89 9.72
C LEU A 88 -6.77 -3.14 10.95
N LYS A 89 -7.80 -3.96 10.81
CA LYS A 89 -8.71 -4.32 11.90
C LYS A 89 -8.86 -5.83 11.98
N PRO A 90 -8.85 -6.41 13.20
CA PRO A 90 -9.14 -7.84 13.32
C PRO A 90 -10.56 -8.12 12.79
N ALA A 91 -10.70 -9.18 12.02
CA ALA A 91 -11.99 -9.61 11.49
C ALA A 91 -12.05 -11.13 11.52
N GLY A 92 -12.73 -11.70 12.49
CA GLY A 92 -12.73 -13.15 12.71
C GLY A 92 -11.31 -13.62 12.95
N LYS A 93 -10.84 -14.58 12.16
CA LYS A 93 -9.46 -15.09 12.26
C LYS A 93 -8.47 -14.36 11.37
N GLY A 94 -8.95 -13.33 10.66
CA GLY A 94 -8.12 -12.59 9.73
C GLY A 94 -8.14 -11.10 9.96
N THR A 95 -7.96 -10.34 8.90
CA THR A 95 -7.87 -8.89 8.94
C THR A 95 -8.79 -8.28 7.90
N GLN A 96 -9.49 -7.21 8.27
CA GLN A 96 -10.11 -6.31 7.31
C GLN A 96 -9.14 -5.16 7.10
N LEU A 97 -8.72 -4.96 5.85
CA LEU A 97 -7.87 -3.86 5.46
C LEU A 97 -8.72 -2.82 4.76
N ASP A 98 -8.81 -1.62 5.33
CA ASP A 98 -9.50 -0.48 4.73
C ASP A 98 -8.44 0.45 4.16
N PHE A 99 -8.48 0.64 2.85
CA PHE A 99 -7.49 1.43 2.13
C PHE A 99 -8.11 2.70 1.59
N THR A 100 -7.43 3.83 1.80
CA THR A 100 -7.83 5.13 1.27
C THR A 100 -6.62 5.78 0.64
N GLN A 101 -6.78 6.29 -0.58
CA GLN A 101 -5.72 7.04 -1.24
C GLN A 101 -6.31 8.36 -1.73
N THR A 102 -5.79 9.48 -1.22
CA THR A 102 -6.25 10.81 -1.59
C THR A 102 -5.28 11.46 -2.57
N ASP A 103 -5.76 12.47 -3.28
CA ASP A 103 -4.93 13.27 -4.21
C ASP A 103 -4.34 12.47 -5.38
N ILE A 104 -5.09 11.47 -5.86
CA ILE A 104 -4.69 10.73 -7.06
C ILE A 104 -5.04 11.57 -8.29
N PRO A 105 -4.10 11.78 -9.22
CA PRO A 105 -4.43 12.48 -10.46
C PRO A 105 -5.61 11.80 -11.17
N GLU A 106 -6.62 12.58 -11.53
CA GLU A 106 -7.85 12.05 -12.11
C GLU A 106 -7.60 11.19 -13.36
N GLU A 107 -6.62 11.57 -14.17
CA GLU A 107 -6.30 10.89 -15.42
C GLU A 107 -5.83 9.44 -15.23
N VAL A 108 -5.24 9.13 -14.09
CA VAL A 108 -4.72 7.79 -13.80
C VAL A 108 -5.50 7.05 -12.72
N TYR A 109 -6.63 7.61 -12.29
CA TYR A 109 -7.41 7.03 -11.19
C TYR A 109 -7.81 5.58 -11.44
N ASP A 110 -8.37 5.28 -12.61
CA ASP A 110 -8.83 3.93 -12.91
C ASP A 110 -7.69 2.91 -12.94
N ASP A 111 -6.55 3.31 -13.50
CA ASP A 111 -5.36 2.45 -13.55
C ASP A 111 -4.81 2.20 -12.14
N ILE A 112 -4.78 3.22 -11.30
CA ILE A 112 -4.31 3.08 -9.91
C ILE A 112 -5.25 2.19 -9.12
N ALA A 113 -6.57 2.39 -9.24
CA ALA A 113 -7.57 1.58 -8.55
C ALA A 113 -7.46 0.11 -8.92
N GLN A 114 -7.34 -0.19 -10.21
CA GLN A 114 -7.20 -1.57 -10.67
C GLN A 114 -5.84 -2.16 -10.27
N GLY A 115 -4.80 -1.34 -10.30
CA GLY A 115 -3.46 -1.77 -9.89
C GLY A 115 -3.38 -2.26 -8.45
N TRP A 116 -4.09 -1.59 -7.52
CA TRP A 116 -4.13 -2.04 -6.14
C TRP A 116 -4.75 -3.42 -6.01
N VAL A 117 -5.83 -3.69 -6.77
CA VAL A 117 -6.47 -5.01 -6.77
C VAL A 117 -5.51 -6.07 -7.33
N ASP A 118 -4.95 -5.82 -8.51
CA ASP A 118 -4.13 -6.80 -9.24
C ASP A 118 -2.79 -7.07 -8.57
N TRP A 119 -2.13 -6.04 -8.03
CA TRP A 119 -0.75 -6.15 -7.54
C TRP A 119 -0.63 -6.21 -6.03
N TYR A 120 -1.68 -5.83 -5.28
CA TYR A 120 -1.67 -5.87 -3.82
C TYR A 120 -2.70 -6.83 -3.25
N TRP A 121 -4.00 -6.54 -3.44
CA TRP A 121 -5.02 -7.32 -2.73
C TRP A 121 -5.07 -8.77 -3.18
N ASP A 122 -5.05 -9.02 -4.48
CA ASP A 122 -5.06 -10.40 -4.99
C ASP A 122 -3.77 -11.14 -4.62
N LYS A 123 -2.63 -10.45 -4.67
CA LYS A 123 -1.34 -11.04 -4.31
C LYS A 123 -1.25 -11.34 -2.82
N LEU A 124 -1.76 -10.45 -1.96
CA LEU A 124 -1.80 -10.69 -0.52
C LEU A 124 -2.70 -11.87 -0.17
N LYS A 125 -3.86 -11.97 -0.80
CA LYS A 125 -4.76 -13.11 -0.59
C LYS A 125 -4.08 -14.42 -0.94
N ALA A 126 -3.37 -14.46 -2.05
CA ALA A 126 -2.64 -15.66 -2.47
C ALA A 126 -1.46 -15.98 -1.53
N TYR A 127 -0.78 -14.96 -1.07
CA TYR A 127 0.38 -15.10 -0.18
C TYR A 127 0.00 -15.70 1.18
N PHE A 128 -1.14 -15.30 1.73
CA PHE A 128 -1.62 -15.77 3.04
C PHE A 128 -2.54 -16.99 2.98
N LYS A 129 -2.78 -17.50 1.80
CA LYS A 129 -3.70 -18.62 1.61
C LYS A 129 -3.18 -19.94 2.16
#